data_3b5cc8d49d624c4decac4cb182cf72cf
#
_entry.id   3b5cc8d49d624c4decac4cb182cf72cf
#
_cell.length_a   1.000
_cell.length_b   1.000
_cell.length_c   1.000
_cell.angle_alpha   90.00
_cell.angle_beta   90.00
_cell.angle_gamma   90.00
#
_symmetry.space_group_name_H-M   'P 1'
#
loop_
_entity.id
_entity.type
_entity.pdbx_description
1 polymer ?
#
loop_
_entity_poly.entity_id
_entity_poly.type
_entity_poly.pdbx_seq_one_letter_code
_entity_poly.pdbx_strand_id
1 'polypeptide(L)'
;MEENQKTDFRSGFVALIGKPNVGKSTLLNRLLGQPIAGVSAKPQTTRRRQLGILTTETYQIIFVDTPGLTNARDKLARSINAEVDFALKDSDLLLLLVDASNPADEMDDRLLSAIQTLKTPPPILIAFNKTDRLNKAAFEQLSGLYREKLPEARALQISAGDGSGVKAMLQEIVEMLPQGPQYYPEEQVTGDFERDIAAEMIRAVCMELLTDEIPYAIATQVQSYKERENGTLFIEAEIFVERDNQK
;
A
#
# COMPACT_ATOMS: atom_id res chain seq x y z
N MET A 1 27.76 -10.74 -31.49
CA MET A 1 27.52 -9.32 -31.22
C MET A 1 26.01 -9.21 -30.98
N GLU A 2 25.63 -9.36 -29.70
CA GLU A 2 24.23 -9.14 -29.32
C GLU A 2 23.97 -7.63 -29.38
N GLU A 3 23.12 -7.25 -30.31
CA GLU A 3 22.59 -5.89 -30.39
C GLU A 3 21.93 -5.57 -29.05
N ASN A 4 22.53 -4.61 -28.36
CA ASN A 4 21.99 -3.97 -27.17
C ASN A 4 20.72 -3.21 -27.61
N GLN A 5 19.59 -3.92 -27.75
CA GLN A 5 18.29 -3.32 -27.83
C GLN A 5 18.15 -2.53 -26.53
N LYS A 6 18.32 -1.22 -26.57
CA LYS A 6 17.81 -0.29 -25.56
C LYS A 6 16.30 -0.51 -25.52
N THR A 7 15.92 -1.47 -24.70
CA THR A 7 14.50 -1.67 -24.40
C THR A 7 14.04 -0.43 -23.65
N ASP A 8 13.03 0.26 -24.17
CA ASP A 8 12.33 1.34 -23.46
C ASP A 8 11.59 0.81 -22.22
N PHE A 9 12.04 -0.32 -21.71
CA PHE A 9 11.44 -0.97 -20.54
C PHE A 9 11.69 -0.14 -19.29
N ARG A 10 10.61 0.16 -18.57
CA ARG A 10 10.65 0.94 -17.34
C ARG A 10 10.38 0.05 -16.14
N SER A 11 11.18 0.20 -15.12
CA SER A 11 10.99 -0.59 -13.89
C SER A 11 11.47 0.17 -12.67
N GLY A 12 10.83 -0.12 -11.52
CA GLY A 12 11.23 0.48 -10.27
C GLY A 12 10.28 0.17 -9.13
N PHE A 13 10.70 0.57 -7.95
CA PHE A 13 9.98 0.40 -6.69
C PHE A 13 9.12 1.63 -6.41
N VAL A 14 7.83 1.40 -6.19
CA VAL A 14 6.84 2.44 -5.90
C VAL A 14 6.32 2.24 -4.47
N ALA A 15 6.70 3.12 -3.56
CA ALA A 15 6.18 3.07 -2.19
C ALA A 15 4.76 3.62 -2.13
N LEU A 16 3.82 2.81 -1.65
CA LEU A 16 2.44 3.22 -1.34
C LEU A 16 2.40 3.82 0.05
N ILE A 17 2.26 5.13 0.13
CA ILE A 17 2.29 5.87 1.40
C ILE A 17 0.96 6.58 1.62
N GLY A 18 0.57 6.77 2.87
CA GLY A 18 -0.64 7.48 3.23
C GLY A 18 -1.14 7.09 4.62
N LYS A 19 -2.10 7.84 5.12
CA LYS A 19 -2.74 7.56 6.41
C LYS A 19 -3.39 6.17 6.43
N PRO A 20 -3.72 5.63 7.60
CA PRO A 20 -4.56 4.43 7.68
C PRO A 20 -5.89 4.65 6.95
N ASN A 21 -6.41 3.60 6.33
CA ASN A 21 -7.72 3.55 5.66
C ASN A 21 -7.91 4.50 4.45
N VAL A 22 -6.85 5.08 3.90
CA VAL A 22 -6.94 5.86 2.66
C VAL A 22 -7.12 4.99 1.41
N GLY A 23 -6.98 3.65 1.53
CA GLY A 23 -7.23 2.68 0.46
C GLY A 23 -5.99 2.12 -0.22
N LYS A 24 -4.81 2.10 0.44
CA LYS A 24 -3.56 1.54 -0.11
C LYS A 24 -3.71 0.09 -0.55
N SER A 25 -4.08 -0.81 0.36
CA SER A 25 -4.27 -2.24 0.08
C SER A 25 -5.41 -2.49 -0.92
N THR A 26 -6.47 -1.68 -0.90
CA THR A 26 -7.55 -1.74 -1.89
C THR A 26 -7.03 -1.41 -3.28
N LEU A 27 -6.22 -0.36 -3.41
CA LEU A 27 -5.59 0.02 -4.66
C LEU A 27 -4.64 -1.07 -5.15
N LEU A 28 -3.78 -1.60 -4.27
CA LEU A 28 -2.84 -2.66 -4.62
C LEU A 28 -3.57 -3.90 -5.16
N ASN A 29 -4.59 -4.39 -4.46
CA ASN A 29 -5.38 -5.53 -4.90
C ASN A 29 -6.05 -5.28 -6.26
N ARG A 30 -6.54 -4.06 -6.49
CA ARG A 30 -7.11 -3.68 -7.79
C ARG A 30 -6.08 -3.68 -8.91
N LEU A 31 -4.89 -3.14 -8.66
CA LEU A 31 -3.81 -3.08 -9.65
C LEU A 31 -3.33 -4.46 -10.08
N LEU A 32 -3.29 -5.39 -9.15
CA LEU A 32 -2.86 -6.76 -9.39
C LEU A 32 -3.99 -7.70 -9.84
N GLY A 33 -5.24 -7.25 -9.78
CA GLY A 33 -6.40 -8.06 -10.16
C GLY A 33 -6.71 -9.23 -9.21
N GLN A 34 -6.04 -9.30 -8.06
CA GLN A 34 -6.20 -10.37 -7.06
C GLN A 34 -5.94 -9.85 -5.64
N PRO A 35 -6.56 -10.48 -4.61
CA PRO A 35 -6.42 -10.07 -3.23
C PRO A 35 -5.11 -10.63 -2.64
N ILE A 36 -4.04 -9.84 -2.65
CA ILE A 36 -2.78 -10.17 -1.96
C ILE A 36 -2.62 -9.42 -0.63
N ALA A 37 -3.26 -8.28 -0.47
CA ALA A 37 -3.22 -7.50 0.75
C ALA A 37 -4.54 -7.57 1.51
N GLY A 38 -4.46 -7.73 2.83
CA GLY A 38 -5.63 -7.68 3.70
C GLY A 38 -6.31 -6.31 3.67
N VAL A 39 -7.63 -6.28 3.54
CA VAL A 39 -8.42 -5.05 3.53
C VAL A 39 -9.40 -5.07 4.69
N SER A 40 -9.43 -4.00 5.49
CA SER A 40 -10.40 -3.78 6.55
C SER A 40 -10.73 -2.29 6.69
N ALA A 41 -11.94 -1.98 7.12
CA ALA A 41 -12.35 -0.62 7.46
C ALA A 41 -11.63 -0.09 8.73
N LYS A 42 -11.07 -0.98 9.55
CA LYS A 42 -10.33 -0.60 10.75
C LYS A 42 -8.89 -0.19 10.44
N PRO A 43 -8.31 0.77 11.16
CA PRO A 43 -6.93 1.18 10.95
C PRO A 43 -5.92 0.07 11.32
N GLN A 44 -4.70 0.16 10.76
CA GLN A 44 -3.60 -0.80 11.00
C GLN A 44 -3.86 -2.21 10.45
N THR A 45 -4.57 -2.32 9.32
CA THR A 45 -4.77 -3.59 8.63
C THR A 45 -3.45 -4.15 8.12
N THR A 46 -2.62 -3.33 7.48
CA THR A 46 -1.26 -3.70 7.07
C THR A 46 -0.27 -3.41 8.20
N ARG A 47 0.44 -4.42 8.69
CA ARG A 47 1.45 -4.30 9.77
C ARG A 47 2.87 -4.54 9.29
N ARG A 48 3.04 -5.19 8.14
CA ARG A 48 4.31 -5.48 7.49
C ARG A 48 4.27 -4.97 6.06
N ARG A 49 5.41 -4.61 5.55
CA ARG A 49 5.57 -4.28 4.14
C ARG A 49 5.20 -5.49 3.28
N GLN A 50 4.36 -5.26 2.28
CA GLN A 50 3.99 -6.26 1.28
C GLN A 50 4.43 -5.79 -0.11
N LEU A 51 4.91 -6.73 -0.93
CA LEU A 51 5.28 -6.45 -2.31
C LEU A 51 4.18 -6.91 -3.25
N GLY A 52 3.78 -6.01 -4.16
CA GLY A 52 2.94 -6.33 -5.29
C GLY A 52 3.67 -6.05 -6.59
N ILE A 53 3.75 -7.01 -7.47
CA ILE A 53 4.53 -6.94 -8.71
C ILE A 53 3.56 -6.92 -9.89
N LEU A 54 3.60 -5.85 -10.66
CA LEU A 54 2.83 -5.68 -11.88
C LEU A 54 3.77 -5.66 -13.08
N THR A 55 3.78 -6.74 -13.86
CA THR A 55 4.62 -6.89 -15.04
C THR A 55 3.79 -6.81 -16.32
N THR A 56 4.31 -6.12 -17.32
CA THR A 56 3.80 -6.06 -18.67
C THR A 56 4.95 -6.16 -19.67
N GLU A 57 4.67 -6.15 -20.95
CA GLU A 57 5.70 -6.18 -22.00
C GLU A 57 6.63 -4.95 -21.98
N THR A 58 6.20 -3.81 -21.41
CA THR A 58 6.91 -2.53 -21.47
C THR A 58 7.35 -1.97 -20.14
N TYR A 59 6.84 -2.51 -19.01
CA TYR A 59 7.23 -2.07 -17.68
C TYR A 59 7.04 -3.13 -16.61
N GLN A 60 7.77 -2.98 -15.50
CA GLN A 60 7.54 -3.71 -14.26
C GLN A 60 7.51 -2.73 -13.10
N ILE A 61 6.40 -2.69 -12.36
CA ILE A 61 6.23 -1.86 -11.18
C ILE A 61 6.21 -2.76 -9.94
N ILE A 62 7.12 -2.50 -9.00
CA ILE A 62 7.14 -3.18 -7.71
C ILE A 62 6.53 -2.25 -6.67
N PHE A 63 5.24 -2.45 -6.40
CA PHE A 63 4.54 -1.72 -5.35
C PHE A 63 4.98 -2.24 -3.98
N VAL A 64 5.33 -1.32 -3.12
CA VAL A 64 5.65 -1.59 -1.71
C VAL A 64 4.52 -1.05 -0.86
N ASP A 65 3.54 -1.90 -0.48
CA ASP A 65 2.47 -1.49 0.43
C ASP A 65 3.03 -1.36 1.83
N THR A 66 2.99 -0.14 2.35
CA THR A 66 3.49 0.19 3.67
C THR A 66 2.35 0.29 4.68
N PRO A 67 2.58 -0.08 5.95
CA PRO A 67 1.66 0.27 7.01
C PRO A 67 1.37 1.78 7.01
N GLY A 68 0.13 2.16 7.31
CA GLY A 68 -0.20 3.58 7.48
C GLY A 68 0.54 4.18 8.69
N LEU A 69 1.00 5.42 8.56
CA LEU A 69 1.62 6.15 9.68
C LEU A 69 0.71 6.18 10.92
N THR A 70 1.28 5.93 12.09
CA THR A 70 0.55 5.91 13.36
C THR A 70 1.19 6.82 14.40
N ASN A 71 0.47 7.12 15.47
CA ASN A 71 1.03 7.82 16.62
C ASN A 71 1.98 6.90 17.39
N ALA A 72 3.27 7.20 17.38
CA ALA A 72 4.33 6.36 17.96
C ALA A 72 4.34 6.41 19.51
N ARG A 73 3.27 5.91 20.15
CA ARG A 73 3.22 5.83 21.62
C ARG A 73 3.72 4.49 22.18
N ASP A 74 3.73 3.44 21.38
CA ASP A 74 4.14 2.09 21.76
C ASP A 74 5.20 1.49 20.80
N LYS A 75 5.65 0.27 21.10
CA LYS A 75 6.67 -0.44 20.31
C LYS A 75 6.17 -0.79 18.90
N LEU A 76 4.88 -1.15 18.76
CA LEU A 76 4.29 -1.51 17.49
C LEU A 76 4.24 -0.30 16.55
N ALA A 77 3.75 0.84 17.03
CA ALA A 77 3.70 2.08 16.25
C ALA A 77 5.09 2.54 15.79
N ARG A 78 6.12 2.37 16.63
CA ARG A 78 7.52 2.67 16.25
C ARG A 78 8.03 1.74 15.14
N SER A 79 7.71 0.45 15.22
CA SER A 79 8.07 -0.51 14.16
C SER A 79 7.38 -0.18 12.83
N ILE A 80 6.10 0.18 12.87
CA ILE A 80 5.33 0.60 11.70
C ILE A 80 5.95 1.85 11.06
N ASN A 81 6.30 2.85 11.84
CA ASN A 81 6.92 4.07 11.31
C ASN A 81 8.31 3.81 10.70
N ALA A 82 9.08 2.86 11.25
CA ALA A 82 10.36 2.46 10.67
C ALA A 82 10.21 1.79 9.29
N GLU A 83 9.16 1.02 9.07
CA GLU A 83 8.86 0.45 7.74
C GLU A 83 8.50 1.55 6.72
N VAL A 84 7.78 2.59 7.15
CA VAL A 84 7.49 3.76 6.30
C VAL A 84 8.77 4.53 5.99
N ASP A 85 9.60 4.81 6.99
CA ASP A 85 10.88 5.51 6.82
C ASP A 85 11.81 4.77 5.85
N PHE A 86 11.81 3.44 5.90
CA PHE A 86 12.58 2.62 4.97
C PHE A 86 12.05 2.76 3.53
N ALA A 87 10.73 2.62 3.36
CA ALA A 87 10.10 2.74 2.04
C ALA A 87 10.31 4.13 1.40
N LEU A 88 10.33 5.18 2.22
CA LEU A 88 10.59 6.55 1.77
C LEU A 88 12.01 6.74 1.20
N LYS A 89 12.99 5.97 1.67
CA LYS A 89 14.41 6.13 1.29
C LYS A 89 14.82 5.30 0.08
N ASP A 90 14.21 4.14 -0.10
CA ASP A 90 14.69 3.11 -1.04
C ASP A 90 13.74 2.92 -2.25
N SER A 91 12.80 3.84 -2.48
CA SER A 91 11.89 3.78 -3.62
C SER A 91 12.28 4.74 -4.74
N ASP A 92 11.95 4.36 -5.97
CA ASP A 92 12.13 5.19 -7.17
C ASP A 92 11.02 6.22 -7.34
N LEU A 93 9.86 5.97 -6.73
CA LEU A 93 8.68 6.85 -6.74
C LEU A 93 7.91 6.70 -5.42
N LEU A 94 7.41 7.80 -4.89
CA LEU A 94 6.43 7.83 -3.81
C LEU A 94 5.03 8.02 -4.39
N LEU A 95 4.15 7.04 -4.22
CA LEU A 95 2.73 7.16 -4.50
C LEU A 95 2.00 7.48 -3.19
N LEU A 96 1.67 8.74 -3.02
CA LEU A 96 1.03 9.28 -1.83
C LEU A 96 -0.49 9.22 -1.98
N LEU A 97 -1.14 8.29 -1.28
CA LEU A 97 -2.59 8.17 -1.26
C LEU A 97 -3.20 9.06 -0.18
N VAL A 98 -4.16 9.88 -0.60
CA VAL A 98 -4.87 10.85 0.25
C VAL A 98 -6.37 10.61 0.12
N ASP A 99 -7.09 10.54 1.23
CA ASP A 99 -8.55 10.40 1.24
C ASP A 99 -9.22 11.74 0.90
N ALA A 100 -9.72 11.87 -0.33
CA ALA A 100 -10.34 13.09 -0.84
C ALA A 100 -11.75 13.37 -0.27
N SER A 101 -12.31 12.43 0.48
CA SER A 101 -13.65 12.58 1.08
C SER A 101 -13.62 13.27 2.45
N ASN A 102 -12.46 13.44 3.04
CA ASN A 102 -12.25 14.03 4.35
C ASN A 102 -11.41 15.31 4.28
N PRO A 103 -11.61 16.27 5.20
CA PRO A 103 -10.71 17.42 5.32
C PRO A 103 -9.33 16.99 5.82
N ALA A 104 -8.33 17.85 5.61
CA ALA A 104 -6.99 17.66 6.16
C ALA A 104 -7.03 17.63 7.70
N ASP A 105 -6.14 16.83 8.29
CA ASP A 105 -5.95 16.71 9.74
C ASP A 105 -4.46 16.71 10.13
N GLU A 106 -4.18 16.64 11.43
CA GLU A 106 -2.82 16.62 11.96
C GLU A 106 -1.95 15.48 11.40
N MET A 107 -2.56 14.39 10.94
CA MET A 107 -1.84 13.27 10.37
C MET A 107 -1.33 13.59 8.96
N ASP A 108 -2.06 14.43 8.19
CA ASP A 108 -1.60 14.94 6.91
C ASP A 108 -0.37 15.83 7.12
N ASP A 109 -0.40 16.74 8.08
CA ASP A 109 0.74 17.61 8.41
C ASP A 109 1.98 16.81 8.81
N ARG A 110 1.81 15.74 9.60
CA ARG A 110 2.92 14.86 10.00
C ARG A 110 3.51 14.10 8.83
N LEU A 111 2.67 13.56 7.95
CA LEU A 111 3.11 12.84 6.77
C LEU A 111 3.86 13.77 5.82
N LEU A 112 3.32 14.94 5.55
CA LEU A 112 3.97 15.98 4.73
C LEU A 112 5.31 16.41 5.33
N SER A 113 5.36 16.63 6.65
CA SER A 113 6.61 16.97 7.35
C SER A 113 7.64 15.85 7.24
N ALA A 114 7.24 14.58 7.38
CA ALA A 114 8.16 13.44 7.23
C ALA A 114 8.76 13.39 5.81
N ILE A 115 7.94 13.61 4.78
CA ILE A 115 8.42 13.66 3.39
C ILE A 115 9.38 14.83 3.18
N GLN A 116 9.09 16.01 3.71
CA GLN A 116 9.93 17.21 3.59
C GLN A 116 11.30 17.08 4.30
N THR A 117 11.42 16.17 5.29
CA THR A 117 12.73 15.93 5.96
C THR A 117 13.69 15.08 5.13
N LEU A 118 13.23 14.46 4.05
CA LEU A 118 14.09 13.70 3.16
C LEU A 118 15.06 14.63 2.44
N LYS A 119 16.35 14.32 2.47
CA LYS A 119 17.39 15.14 1.81
C LYS A 119 17.24 15.13 0.28
N THR A 120 16.90 13.99 -0.28
CA THR A 120 16.69 13.77 -1.71
C THR A 120 15.43 12.90 -1.88
N PRO A 121 14.24 13.50 -1.80
CA PRO A 121 13.02 12.72 -1.99
C PRO A 121 12.96 12.20 -3.45
N PRO A 122 12.51 10.96 -3.65
CA PRO A 122 12.20 10.52 -5.00
C PRO A 122 11.00 11.31 -5.57
N PRO A 123 10.75 11.24 -6.87
CA PRO A 123 9.55 11.82 -7.47
C PRO A 123 8.28 11.43 -6.70
N ILE A 124 7.32 12.35 -6.58
CA ILE A 124 6.09 12.14 -5.82
C ILE A 124 4.88 12.26 -6.74
N LEU A 125 4.01 11.24 -6.68
CA LEU A 125 2.69 11.27 -7.30
C LEU A 125 1.64 11.24 -6.19
N ILE A 126 0.80 12.26 -6.12
CA ILE A 126 -0.31 12.35 -5.17
C ILE A 126 -1.57 11.78 -5.83
N ALA A 127 -2.12 10.72 -5.28
CA ALA A 127 -3.39 10.15 -5.70
C ALA A 127 -4.47 10.50 -4.66
N PHE A 128 -5.31 11.47 -4.99
CA PHE A 128 -6.49 11.81 -4.20
C PHE A 128 -7.55 10.73 -4.44
N ASN A 129 -7.67 9.82 -3.46
CA ASN A 129 -8.51 8.63 -3.53
C ASN A 129 -9.90 8.88 -2.94
N LYS A 130 -10.83 7.96 -3.21
CA LYS A 130 -12.26 7.97 -2.79
C LYS A 130 -13.05 9.12 -3.40
N THR A 131 -12.73 9.46 -4.64
CA THR A 131 -13.45 10.53 -5.36
C THR A 131 -14.91 10.21 -5.65
N ASP A 132 -15.31 8.95 -5.54
CA ASP A 132 -16.70 8.49 -5.50
C ASP A 132 -17.51 9.07 -4.32
N ARG A 133 -16.82 9.56 -3.27
CA ARG A 133 -17.40 10.16 -2.06
C ARG A 133 -16.97 11.62 -1.86
N LEU A 134 -16.54 12.28 -2.92
CA LEU A 134 -15.91 13.59 -2.87
C LEU A 134 -16.80 14.69 -2.27
N ASN A 135 -16.28 15.38 -1.24
CA ASN A 135 -16.79 16.68 -0.81
C ASN A 135 -15.93 17.78 -1.45
N LYS A 136 -16.50 18.53 -2.40
CA LYS A 136 -15.76 19.54 -3.18
C LYS A 136 -15.05 20.58 -2.32
N ALA A 137 -15.73 21.12 -1.29
CA ALA A 137 -15.16 22.16 -0.44
C ALA A 137 -13.99 21.62 0.41
N ALA A 138 -14.15 20.42 1.01
CA ALA A 138 -13.08 19.76 1.73
C ALA A 138 -11.89 19.41 0.83
N PHE A 139 -12.17 18.97 -0.40
CA PHE A 139 -11.14 18.64 -1.40
C PHE A 139 -10.31 19.86 -1.83
N GLU A 140 -10.93 21.02 -2.05
CA GLU A 140 -10.21 22.24 -2.41
C GLU A 140 -9.21 22.64 -1.33
N GLN A 141 -9.61 22.60 -0.06
CA GLN A 141 -8.72 22.88 1.07
C GLN A 141 -7.59 21.84 1.17
N LEU A 142 -7.94 20.54 1.11
CA LEU A 142 -6.99 19.44 1.18
C LEU A 142 -5.97 19.51 0.04
N SER A 143 -6.42 19.64 -1.20
CA SER A 143 -5.54 19.70 -2.37
C SER A 143 -4.68 20.96 -2.36
N GLY A 144 -5.18 22.07 -1.83
CA GLY A 144 -4.41 23.30 -1.62
C GLY A 144 -3.23 23.10 -0.67
N LEU A 145 -3.47 22.44 0.49
CA LEU A 145 -2.44 22.11 1.47
C LEU A 145 -1.31 21.25 0.83
N TYR A 146 -1.70 20.18 0.12
CA TYR A 146 -0.72 19.29 -0.50
C TYR A 146 0.09 19.98 -1.61
N ARG A 147 -0.52 20.84 -2.42
CA ARG A 147 0.18 21.65 -3.45
C ARG A 147 1.16 22.65 -2.83
N GLU A 148 0.77 23.29 -1.73
CA GLU A 148 1.65 24.21 -1.01
C GLU A 148 2.87 23.52 -0.43
N LYS A 149 2.67 22.35 0.18
CA LYS A 149 3.74 21.61 0.87
C LYS A 149 4.62 20.78 -0.07
N LEU A 150 4.09 20.33 -1.20
CA LEU A 150 4.77 19.51 -2.20
C LEU A 150 4.57 20.08 -3.62
N PRO A 151 5.12 21.26 -3.93
CA PRO A 151 4.84 21.96 -5.19
C PRO A 151 5.34 21.22 -6.44
N GLU A 152 6.37 20.38 -6.30
CA GLU A 152 6.93 19.59 -7.41
C GLU A 152 6.19 18.27 -7.65
N ALA A 153 5.25 17.89 -6.77
CA ALA A 153 4.52 16.64 -6.90
C ALA A 153 3.46 16.73 -8.02
N ARG A 154 3.38 15.68 -8.84
CA ARG A 154 2.23 15.48 -9.73
C ARG A 154 1.02 15.03 -8.90
N ALA A 155 -0.18 15.39 -9.35
CA ALA A 155 -1.39 15.05 -8.60
C ALA A 155 -2.54 14.68 -9.55
N LEU A 156 -3.33 13.68 -9.14
CA LEU A 156 -4.51 13.23 -9.87
C LEU A 156 -5.59 12.69 -8.90
N GLN A 157 -6.77 12.50 -9.42
CA GLN A 157 -7.92 11.98 -8.68
C GLN A 157 -8.21 10.54 -9.10
N ILE A 158 -8.45 9.67 -8.11
CA ILE A 158 -8.81 8.27 -8.33
C ILE A 158 -9.94 7.81 -7.41
N SER A 159 -10.53 6.68 -7.74
CA SER A 159 -11.27 5.85 -6.80
C SER A 159 -10.75 4.41 -6.89
N ALA A 160 -10.03 3.96 -5.87
CA ALA A 160 -9.60 2.57 -5.77
C ALA A 160 -10.79 1.61 -5.64
N GLY A 161 -11.93 2.08 -5.16
CA GLY A 161 -13.15 1.30 -5.01
C GLY A 161 -13.81 0.94 -6.35
N ASP A 162 -14.04 1.91 -7.23
CA ASP A 162 -14.68 1.69 -8.53
C ASP A 162 -13.71 1.59 -9.72
N GLY A 163 -12.45 2.03 -9.56
CA GLY A 163 -11.40 1.98 -10.58
C GLY A 163 -11.24 3.27 -11.38
N SER A 164 -12.05 4.28 -11.13
CA SER A 164 -11.94 5.58 -11.82
C SER A 164 -10.56 6.19 -11.62
N GLY A 165 -9.95 6.70 -12.69
CA GLY A 165 -8.64 7.34 -12.67
C GLY A 165 -7.43 6.40 -12.50
N VAL A 166 -7.63 5.12 -12.12
CA VAL A 166 -6.52 4.18 -11.83
C VAL A 166 -5.65 3.92 -13.06
N LYS A 167 -6.24 3.82 -14.25
CA LYS A 167 -5.47 3.64 -15.50
C LYS A 167 -4.59 4.87 -15.80
N ALA A 168 -5.10 6.07 -15.61
CA ALA A 168 -4.33 7.30 -15.80
C ALA A 168 -3.18 7.39 -14.78
N MET A 169 -3.45 7.00 -13.52
CA MET A 169 -2.43 6.91 -12.48
C MET A 169 -1.29 5.95 -12.86
N LEU A 170 -1.61 4.76 -13.40
CA LEU A 170 -0.58 3.83 -13.87
C LEU A 170 0.28 4.41 -14.98
N GLN A 171 -0.31 5.16 -15.93
CA GLN A 171 0.43 5.82 -16.98
C GLN A 171 1.41 6.85 -16.41
N GLU A 172 0.96 7.69 -15.48
CA GLU A 172 1.82 8.66 -14.79
C GLU A 172 2.97 7.97 -14.03
N ILE A 173 2.69 6.86 -13.33
CA ILE A 173 3.73 6.08 -12.64
C ILE A 173 4.78 5.61 -13.65
N VAL A 174 4.36 4.99 -14.74
CA VAL A 174 5.29 4.47 -15.78
C VAL A 174 6.15 5.58 -16.37
N GLU A 175 5.57 6.78 -16.64
CA GLU A 175 6.32 7.93 -17.15
C GLU A 175 7.37 8.44 -16.15
N MET A 176 7.09 8.32 -14.85
CA MET A 176 7.98 8.80 -13.79
C MET A 176 9.07 7.78 -13.41
N LEU A 177 8.87 6.51 -13.73
CA LEU A 177 9.86 5.46 -13.43
C LEU A 177 11.09 5.54 -14.36
N PRO A 178 12.28 5.18 -13.87
CA PRO A 178 13.48 5.09 -14.67
C PRO A 178 13.40 3.96 -15.71
N GLN A 179 14.23 4.03 -16.75
CA GLN A 179 14.55 2.86 -17.55
C GLN A 179 15.36 1.88 -16.71
N GLY A 180 14.99 0.60 -16.74
CA GLY A 180 15.63 -0.43 -15.92
C GLY A 180 15.32 -1.84 -16.40
N PRO A 181 16.00 -2.85 -15.85
CA PRO A 181 15.75 -4.25 -16.17
C PRO A 181 14.46 -4.74 -15.49
N GLN A 182 13.96 -5.87 -15.93
CA GLN A 182 12.98 -6.65 -15.20
C GLN A 182 13.62 -7.26 -13.95
N TYR A 183 13.10 -6.96 -12.75
CA TYR A 183 13.64 -7.43 -11.46
C TYR A 183 13.10 -8.80 -11.05
N TYR A 184 11.87 -9.11 -11.43
CA TYR A 184 11.15 -10.33 -11.05
C TYR A 184 10.64 -11.07 -12.27
N PRO A 185 10.47 -12.40 -12.24
CA PRO A 185 9.82 -13.17 -13.29
C PRO A 185 8.45 -12.58 -13.66
N GLU A 186 8.03 -12.74 -14.92
CA GLU A 186 6.82 -12.13 -15.47
C GLU A 186 5.55 -12.59 -14.72
N GLU A 187 5.51 -13.86 -14.37
CA GLU A 187 4.38 -14.49 -13.66
C GLU A 187 4.35 -14.21 -12.15
N GLN A 188 5.40 -13.61 -11.60
CA GLN A 188 5.46 -13.32 -10.17
C GLN A 188 4.67 -12.06 -9.82
N VAL A 189 3.67 -12.21 -8.98
CA VAL A 189 2.74 -11.11 -8.59
C VAL A 189 3.04 -10.54 -7.21
N THR A 190 3.79 -11.28 -6.38
CA THR A 190 4.18 -10.86 -5.03
C THR A 190 5.51 -11.48 -4.62
N GLY A 191 6.18 -10.86 -3.65
CA GLY A 191 7.35 -11.42 -2.98
C GLY A 191 7.01 -12.26 -1.74
N ASP A 192 5.75 -12.24 -1.31
CA ASP A 192 5.31 -12.90 -0.08
C ASP A 192 4.88 -14.35 -0.35
N PHE A 193 5.04 -15.21 0.64
CA PHE A 193 4.54 -16.58 0.58
C PHE A 193 3.01 -16.61 0.71
N GLU A 194 2.35 -17.47 -0.06
CA GLU A 194 0.88 -17.63 -0.01
C GLU A 194 0.34 -17.85 1.40
N ARG A 195 1.06 -18.57 2.25
CA ARG A 195 0.69 -18.79 3.65
C ARG A 195 0.69 -17.49 4.47
N ASP A 196 1.59 -16.53 4.16
CA ASP A 196 1.68 -15.27 4.87
C ASP A 196 0.56 -14.33 4.40
N ILE A 197 0.24 -14.36 3.11
CA ILE A 197 -0.94 -13.70 2.54
C ILE A 197 -2.22 -14.23 3.20
N ALA A 198 -2.37 -15.55 3.31
CA ALA A 198 -3.52 -16.18 3.97
C ALA A 198 -3.62 -15.74 5.45
N ALA A 199 -2.50 -15.68 6.17
CA ALA A 199 -2.49 -15.20 7.56
C ALA A 199 -2.97 -13.74 7.66
N GLU A 200 -2.53 -12.85 6.78
CA GLU A 200 -2.95 -11.44 6.76
C GLU A 200 -4.43 -11.29 6.35
N MET A 201 -4.92 -12.09 5.41
CA MET A 201 -6.35 -12.11 5.05
C MET A 201 -7.22 -12.57 6.22
N ILE A 202 -6.84 -13.64 6.91
CA ILE A 202 -7.55 -14.13 8.12
C ILE A 202 -7.55 -13.02 9.18
N ARG A 203 -6.41 -12.36 9.41
CA ARG A 203 -6.32 -11.27 10.37
C ARG A 203 -7.24 -10.09 9.99
N ALA A 204 -7.28 -9.71 8.71
CA ALA A 204 -8.14 -8.64 8.23
C ALA A 204 -9.63 -8.96 8.47
N VAL A 205 -10.07 -10.21 8.22
CA VAL A 205 -11.43 -10.67 8.53
C VAL A 205 -11.70 -10.64 10.03
N CYS A 206 -10.76 -11.11 10.86
CA CYS A 206 -10.90 -11.03 12.31
C CYS A 206 -11.01 -9.57 12.79
N MET A 207 -10.26 -8.66 12.20
CA MET A 207 -10.38 -7.22 12.50
C MET A 207 -11.77 -6.68 12.20
N GLU A 208 -12.42 -7.12 11.12
CA GLU A 208 -13.79 -6.72 10.78
C GLU A 208 -14.81 -7.24 11.81
N LEU A 209 -14.69 -8.51 12.18
CA LEU A 209 -15.68 -9.22 12.99
C LEU A 209 -15.58 -8.93 14.49
N LEU A 210 -14.38 -8.62 15.00
CA LEU A 210 -14.15 -8.35 16.42
C LEU A 210 -14.42 -6.88 16.75
N THR A 211 -14.69 -6.59 18.04
CA THR A 211 -15.01 -5.24 18.52
C THR A 211 -14.01 -4.76 19.57
N ASP A 212 -14.16 -3.55 20.00
CA ASP A 212 -13.38 -2.89 21.04
C ASP A 212 -11.86 -2.88 20.73
N GLU A 213 -11.02 -3.25 21.67
CA GLU A 213 -9.55 -3.30 21.52
C GLU A 213 -9.05 -4.62 20.92
N ILE A 214 -9.88 -5.68 20.89
CA ILE A 214 -9.46 -7.02 20.46
C ILE A 214 -8.87 -7.04 19.05
N PRO A 215 -9.44 -6.36 18.02
CA PRO A 215 -8.89 -6.33 16.67
C PRO A 215 -7.43 -5.91 16.58
N TYR A 216 -6.99 -5.06 17.50
CA TYR A 216 -5.64 -4.53 17.52
C TYR A 216 -4.65 -5.41 18.28
N ALA A 217 -5.17 -6.31 19.12
CA ALA A 217 -4.41 -7.22 19.99
C ALA A 217 -4.23 -8.62 19.39
N ILE A 218 -4.83 -8.92 18.23
CA ILE A 218 -4.71 -10.23 17.58
C ILE A 218 -3.47 -10.35 16.71
N ALA A 219 -2.94 -11.58 16.65
CA ALA A 219 -1.99 -12.03 15.65
C ALA A 219 -2.48 -13.35 15.05
N THR A 220 -2.15 -13.60 13.79
CA THR A 220 -2.50 -14.82 13.06
C THR A 220 -1.24 -15.50 12.57
N GLN A 221 -1.21 -16.82 12.63
CA GLN A 221 -0.14 -17.62 12.09
C GLN A 221 -0.72 -18.84 11.38
N VAL A 222 -0.32 -19.05 10.12
CA VAL A 222 -0.68 -20.26 9.39
C VAL A 222 0.31 -21.36 9.76
N GLN A 223 -0.20 -22.44 10.38
CA GLN A 223 0.57 -23.62 10.80
C GLN A 223 0.72 -24.61 9.67
N SER A 224 -0.31 -24.78 8.85
CA SER A 224 -0.29 -25.69 7.71
C SER A 224 -0.94 -25.04 6.50
N TYR A 225 -0.28 -25.12 5.36
CA TYR A 225 -0.77 -24.68 4.05
C TYR A 225 -0.46 -25.80 3.05
N LYS A 226 -1.47 -26.51 2.60
CA LYS A 226 -1.32 -27.71 1.74
C LYS A 226 -2.37 -27.74 0.66
N GLU A 227 -1.95 -27.95 -0.57
CA GLU A 227 -2.83 -28.29 -1.65
C GLU A 227 -3.18 -29.78 -1.59
N ARG A 228 -4.48 -30.10 -1.71
CA ARG A 228 -4.98 -31.48 -1.77
C ARG A 228 -5.06 -31.92 -3.24
N GLU A 229 -5.08 -33.23 -3.46
CA GLU A 229 -5.16 -33.84 -4.80
C GLU A 229 -6.33 -33.33 -5.67
N ASN A 230 -7.39 -32.84 -5.05
CA ASN A 230 -8.54 -32.28 -5.74
C ASN A 230 -8.43 -30.77 -6.03
N GLY A 231 -7.25 -30.17 -5.84
CA GLY A 231 -7.00 -28.73 -6.03
C GLY A 231 -7.51 -27.83 -4.90
N THR A 232 -8.03 -28.41 -3.79
CA THR A 232 -8.50 -27.62 -2.64
C THR A 232 -7.31 -27.31 -1.73
N LEU A 233 -7.20 -26.05 -1.27
CA LEU A 233 -6.21 -25.67 -0.26
C LEU A 233 -6.74 -25.99 1.16
N PHE A 234 -5.92 -26.72 1.92
CA PHE A 234 -6.12 -26.90 3.34
C PHE A 234 -5.26 -25.89 4.10
N ILE A 235 -5.92 -25.03 4.88
CA ILE A 235 -5.25 -24.00 5.68
C ILE A 235 -5.63 -24.21 7.13
N GLU A 236 -4.61 -24.40 7.99
CA GLU A 236 -4.74 -24.44 9.43
C GLU A 236 -4.05 -23.22 10.02
N ALA A 237 -4.81 -22.39 10.74
CA ALA A 237 -4.32 -21.14 11.28
C ALA A 237 -4.63 -21.02 12.77
N GLU A 238 -3.69 -20.44 13.51
CA GLU A 238 -3.87 -20.04 14.90
C GLU A 238 -4.09 -18.54 14.99
N ILE A 239 -5.06 -18.15 15.82
CA ILE A 239 -5.34 -16.76 16.15
C ILE A 239 -4.93 -16.55 17.61
N PHE A 240 -3.92 -15.72 17.81
CA PHE A 240 -3.43 -15.35 19.12
C PHE A 240 -4.14 -14.11 19.63
N VAL A 241 -4.45 -14.08 20.90
CA VAL A 241 -5.01 -12.93 21.62
C VAL A 241 -4.10 -12.55 22.79
N GLU A 242 -4.18 -11.29 23.23
CA GLU A 242 -3.28 -10.79 24.27
C GLU A 242 -3.62 -11.32 25.67
N ARG A 243 -4.92 -11.58 25.94
CA ARG A 243 -5.40 -11.99 27.25
C ARG A 243 -6.30 -13.21 27.16
N ASP A 244 -6.28 -14.06 28.21
CA ASP A 244 -7.09 -15.28 28.26
C ASP A 244 -8.61 -15.06 28.20
N ASN A 245 -9.10 -13.93 28.69
CA ASN A 245 -10.52 -13.58 28.63
C ASN A 245 -10.99 -13.09 27.23
N GLN A 246 -10.09 -13.05 26.26
CA GLN A 246 -10.38 -12.68 24.87
C GLN A 246 -10.49 -13.91 23.94
N LYS A 247 -10.32 -15.13 24.49
CA LYS A 247 -10.42 -16.42 23.77
C LYS A 247 -11.85 -16.79 23.42
#